data_52c9bfae498889c2d9d8c8ed57b8a4e3
#
_entry.id   52c9bfae498889c2d9d8c8ed57b8a4e3
#
_cell.length_a   1.000
_cell.length_b   1.000
_cell.length_c   1.000
_cell.angle_alpha   90.00
_cell.angle_beta   90.00
_cell.angle_gamma   90.00
#
_symmetry.space_group_name_H-M   'P 1'
#
loop_
_entity.id
_entity.type
_entity.pdbx_description
1 polymer ?
#
loop_
_entity_poly.entity_id
_entity_poly.type
_entity_poly.pdbx_seq_one_letter_code
_entity_poly.pdbx_strand_id
1 'polypeptide(L)'
;MIFQKLKVYLQPIFEILRWNKPTGRIILLIPACWSLWLTPNDQPDYQIVFKIIIGGLFVSGLGCIANDIWDKDIDKKVLRTRNRPLASDKIDIKFAFSLLFLLLFLSFLITLSLPEKGRYLSLFLAFLALPWILIYPSSKRWFKFPQLILSICWGFAVLI
;
A
#
# COMPACT_ATOMS: atom_id res chain seq x y z
N MET A 1 -21.90 10.71 -22.42
CA MET A 1 -20.55 10.92 -23.01
C MET A 1 -19.48 11.23 -21.96
N ILE A 2 -19.70 12.15 -21.00
CA ILE A 2 -18.75 12.50 -19.93
C ILE A 2 -18.44 11.30 -19.02
N PHE A 3 -19.45 10.57 -18.54
CA PHE A 3 -19.26 9.38 -17.69
C PHE A 3 -18.45 8.26 -18.33
N GLN A 4 -18.58 8.04 -19.64
CA GLN A 4 -17.79 7.03 -20.34
C GLN A 4 -16.31 7.45 -20.45
N LYS A 5 -16.03 8.72 -20.71
CA LYS A 5 -14.67 9.26 -20.72
C LYS A 5 -14.02 9.16 -19.32
N LEU A 6 -14.74 9.54 -18.27
CA LEU A 6 -14.26 9.45 -16.89
C LEU A 6 -13.93 8.01 -16.50
N LYS A 7 -14.75 7.04 -16.88
CA LYS A 7 -14.52 5.63 -16.65
C LYS A 7 -13.22 5.14 -17.31
N VAL A 8 -12.94 5.55 -18.54
CA VAL A 8 -11.71 5.17 -19.27
C VAL A 8 -10.44 5.65 -18.54
N TYR A 9 -10.48 6.85 -17.94
CA TYR A 9 -9.33 7.39 -17.19
C TYR A 9 -9.20 6.81 -15.79
N LEU A 10 -10.31 6.57 -15.09
CA LEU A 10 -10.30 6.09 -13.70
C LEU A 10 -10.07 4.57 -13.61
N GLN A 11 -10.51 3.80 -14.59
CA GLN A 11 -10.38 2.33 -14.55
C GLN A 11 -8.93 1.86 -14.40
N PRO A 12 -7.93 2.37 -15.16
CA PRO A 12 -6.54 1.95 -14.97
C PRO A 12 -5.99 2.32 -13.57
N ILE A 13 -6.45 3.44 -12.98
CA ILE A 13 -6.07 3.83 -11.61
C ILE A 13 -6.66 2.85 -10.59
N PHE A 14 -7.92 2.47 -10.75
CA PHE A 14 -8.57 1.45 -9.93
C PHE A 14 -7.86 0.09 -10.03
N GLU A 15 -7.43 -0.28 -11.23
CA GLU A 15 -6.73 -1.54 -11.49
C GLU A 15 -5.31 -1.56 -10.90
N ILE A 16 -4.50 -0.50 -11.04
CA ILE A 16 -3.15 -0.44 -10.47
C ILE A 16 -3.17 -0.42 -8.94
N LEU A 17 -4.18 0.25 -8.37
CA LEU A 17 -4.44 0.22 -6.94
C LEU A 17 -5.09 -1.08 -6.45
N ARG A 18 -5.40 -2.02 -7.35
CA ARG A 18 -6.04 -3.32 -7.06
C ARG A 18 -7.36 -3.24 -6.30
N TRP A 19 -8.16 -2.19 -6.55
CA TRP A 19 -9.50 -2.09 -5.97
C TRP A 19 -10.45 -3.18 -6.45
N ASN A 20 -10.18 -3.78 -7.61
CA ASN A 20 -10.89 -4.93 -8.15
C ASN A 20 -10.53 -6.27 -7.46
N LYS A 21 -9.48 -6.30 -6.63
CA LYS A 21 -9.01 -7.49 -5.88
C LYS A 21 -8.63 -7.11 -4.46
N PRO A 22 -9.61 -6.81 -3.58
CA PRO A 22 -9.36 -6.19 -2.27
C PRO A 22 -8.73 -7.13 -1.23
N THR A 23 -8.65 -8.43 -1.48
CA THR A 23 -8.21 -9.46 -0.53
C THR A 23 -6.87 -9.10 0.15
N GLY A 24 -5.87 -8.70 -0.63
CA GLY A 24 -4.54 -8.34 -0.07
C GLY A 24 -4.57 -7.14 0.88
N ARG A 25 -5.49 -6.20 0.67
CA ARG A 25 -5.68 -5.03 1.54
C ARG A 25 -6.36 -5.39 2.84
N ILE A 26 -7.41 -6.21 2.75
CA ILE A 26 -8.16 -6.67 3.93
C ILE A 26 -7.21 -7.44 4.85
N ILE A 27 -6.39 -8.34 4.28
CA ILE A 27 -5.40 -9.12 5.03
C ILE A 27 -4.37 -8.18 5.71
N LEU A 28 -3.97 -7.07 5.10
CA LEU A 28 -3.08 -6.10 5.73
C LEU A 28 -3.78 -5.30 6.84
N LEU A 29 -5.04 -4.91 6.63
CA LEU A 29 -5.78 -4.06 7.56
C LEU A 29 -6.24 -4.82 8.82
N ILE A 30 -6.53 -6.11 8.72
CA ILE A 30 -6.99 -6.92 9.86
C ILE A 30 -5.99 -6.83 11.04
N PRO A 31 -4.70 -7.19 10.89
CA PRO A 31 -3.76 -7.12 12.03
C PRO A 31 -3.51 -5.69 12.48
N ALA A 32 -3.47 -4.72 11.59
CA ALA A 32 -3.33 -3.30 11.95
C ALA A 32 -4.51 -2.79 12.77
N CYS A 33 -5.72 -3.20 12.42
CA CYS A 33 -6.89 -2.85 13.23
C CYS A 33 -6.93 -3.62 14.55
N TRP A 34 -6.60 -4.91 14.58
CA TRP A 34 -6.59 -5.70 15.81
C TRP A 34 -5.65 -5.14 16.88
N SER A 35 -4.51 -4.60 16.50
CA SER A 35 -3.55 -4.02 17.44
C SER A 35 -4.19 -2.93 18.32
N LEU A 36 -5.16 -2.19 17.79
CA LEU A 36 -5.86 -1.14 18.53
C LEU A 36 -6.70 -1.69 19.70
N TRP A 37 -7.23 -2.91 19.58
CA TRP A 37 -8.00 -3.58 20.65
C TRP A 37 -7.13 -4.35 21.64
N LEU A 38 -5.82 -4.50 21.35
CA LEU A 38 -4.85 -5.09 22.27
C LEU A 38 -4.27 -4.08 23.27
N THR A 39 -4.63 -2.82 23.17
CA THR A 39 -4.23 -1.79 24.14
C THR A 39 -5.05 -1.93 25.43
N PRO A 40 -4.51 -1.51 26.60
CA PRO A 40 -5.19 -1.65 27.91
C PRO A 40 -6.49 -0.86 28.07
N ASN A 41 -6.83 0.00 27.14
CA ASN A 41 -8.07 0.79 27.16
C ASN A 41 -9.20 -0.06 26.54
N ASP A 42 -10.38 -0.03 27.16
CA ASP A 42 -11.52 -0.87 26.82
C ASP A 42 -12.00 -0.75 25.36
N GLN A 43 -11.88 0.41 24.73
CA GLN A 43 -12.25 0.62 23.33
C GLN A 43 -11.31 1.64 22.65
N PRO A 44 -10.86 1.37 21.42
CA PRO A 44 -10.06 2.34 20.68
C PRO A 44 -10.92 3.52 20.23
N ASP A 45 -10.32 4.71 20.18
CA ASP A 45 -10.95 5.88 19.58
C ASP A 45 -11.25 5.62 18.09
N TYR A 46 -12.53 5.77 17.71
CA TYR A 46 -12.99 5.58 16.32
C TYR A 46 -12.26 6.49 15.33
N GLN A 47 -11.79 7.66 15.74
CA GLN A 47 -10.99 8.53 14.88
C GLN A 47 -9.63 7.89 14.58
N ILE A 48 -9.01 7.23 15.55
CA ILE A 48 -7.75 6.50 15.34
C ILE A 48 -8.00 5.29 14.42
N VAL A 49 -9.07 4.52 14.66
CA VAL A 49 -9.46 3.40 13.79
C VAL A 49 -9.61 3.86 12.34
N PHE A 50 -10.33 4.97 12.12
CA PHE A 50 -10.54 5.51 10.79
C PHE A 50 -9.21 5.94 10.12
N LYS A 51 -8.31 6.61 10.87
CA LYS A 51 -6.99 7.01 10.38
C LYS A 51 -6.14 5.80 9.99
N ILE A 52 -6.12 4.75 10.81
CA ILE A 52 -5.39 3.51 10.51
C ILE A 52 -5.95 2.83 9.25
N ILE A 53 -7.27 2.77 9.08
CA ILE A 53 -7.88 2.22 7.87
C ILE A 53 -7.47 3.03 6.63
N ILE A 54 -7.61 4.34 6.65
CA ILE A 54 -7.27 5.19 5.51
C ILE A 54 -5.77 5.16 5.22
N GLY A 55 -4.92 5.29 6.25
CA GLY A 55 -3.47 5.18 6.11
C GLY A 55 -3.05 3.83 5.53
N GLY A 56 -3.61 2.73 6.04
CA GLY A 56 -3.35 1.38 5.56
C GLY A 56 -3.80 1.17 4.10
N LEU A 57 -4.92 1.79 3.68
CA LEU A 57 -5.34 1.78 2.27
C LEU A 57 -4.33 2.50 1.37
N PHE A 58 -3.77 3.64 1.80
CA PHE A 58 -2.73 4.35 1.05
C PHE A 58 -1.44 3.54 0.96
N VAL A 59 -0.96 2.97 2.08
CA VAL A 59 0.24 2.11 2.12
C VAL A 59 0.05 0.86 1.27
N SER A 60 -1.12 0.23 1.30
CA SER A 60 -1.45 -0.90 0.45
C SER A 60 -1.41 -0.54 -1.04
N GLY A 61 -1.96 0.63 -1.40
CA GLY A 61 -1.91 1.16 -2.77
C GLY A 61 -0.48 1.41 -3.23
N LEU A 62 0.33 2.06 -2.38
CA LEU A 62 1.75 2.30 -2.61
C LEU A 62 2.50 0.99 -2.89
N GLY A 63 2.29 -0.05 -2.06
CA GLY A 63 2.90 -1.36 -2.25
C GLY A 63 2.49 -2.03 -3.57
N CYS A 64 1.22 -1.86 -4.00
CA CYS A 64 0.76 -2.36 -5.30
C CYS A 64 1.46 -1.67 -6.46
N ILE A 65 1.58 -0.33 -6.42
CA ILE A 65 2.25 0.45 -7.47
C ILE A 65 3.75 0.10 -7.51
N ALA A 66 4.43 0.06 -6.35
CA ALA A 66 5.84 -0.33 -6.27
C ALA A 66 6.06 -1.72 -6.89
N ASN A 67 5.20 -2.69 -6.58
CA ASN A 67 5.28 -4.03 -7.18
C ASN A 67 5.10 -4.00 -8.70
N ASP A 68 4.15 -3.23 -9.22
CA ASP A 68 3.90 -3.16 -10.66
C ASP A 68 5.01 -2.39 -11.40
N ILE A 69 5.67 -1.42 -10.76
CA ILE A 69 6.87 -0.74 -11.30
C ILE A 69 8.03 -1.72 -11.41
N TRP A 70 8.33 -2.48 -10.35
CA TRP A 70 9.40 -3.46 -10.34
C TRP A 70 9.17 -4.61 -11.34
N ASP A 71 7.94 -5.07 -11.49
CA ASP A 71 7.59 -6.23 -12.30
C ASP A 71 7.19 -5.88 -13.74
N LYS A 72 7.22 -4.59 -14.16
CA LYS A 72 6.69 -4.12 -15.45
C LYS A 72 7.09 -4.99 -16.63
N ASP A 73 8.38 -5.24 -16.80
CA ASP A 73 8.90 -5.97 -17.97
C ASP A 73 8.65 -7.48 -17.90
N ILE A 74 8.56 -8.03 -16.69
CA ILE A 74 8.22 -9.44 -16.48
C ILE A 74 6.74 -9.65 -16.71
N ASP A 75 5.90 -8.76 -16.19
CA ASP A 75 4.45 -8.82 -16.31
C ASP A 75 3.99 -8.81 -17.77
N LYS A 76 4.69 -8.09 -18.65
CA LYS A 76 4.44 -8.11 -20.11
C LYS A 76 4.52 -9.52 -20.71
N LYS A 77 5.40 -10.37 -20.18
CA LYS A 77 5.69 -11.72 -20.70
C LYS A 77 4.79 -12.81 -20.11
N VAL A 78 4.04 -12.51 -19.03
CA VAL A 78 3.23 -13.49 -18.29
C VAL A 78 1.75 -13.31 -18.63
N LEU A 79 1.08 -14.35 -19.12
CA LEU A 79 -0.33 -14.33 -19.56
C LEU A 79 -1.28 -13.75 -18.49
N ARG A 80 -1.05 -14.09 -17.21
CA ARG A 80 -1.89 -13.66 -16.09
C ARG A 80 -1.75 -12.17 -15.77
N THR A 81 -0.60 -11.57 -16.05
CA THR A 81 -0.25 -10.21 -15.59
C THR A 81 -0.02 -9.22 -16.72
N ARG A 82 0.10 -9.67 -17.97
CA ARG A 82 0.33 -8.81 -19.15
C ARG A 82 -0.72 -7.70 -19.35
N ASN A 83 -1.92 -7.88 -18.79
CA ASN A 83 -3.01 -6.91 -18.90
C ASN A 83 -3.00 -5.87 -17.75
N ARG A 84 -2.02 -5.93 -16.81
CA ARG A 84 -1.88 -4.91 -15.77
C ARG A 84 -1.64 -3.54 -16.40
N PRO A 85 -2.14 -2.45 -15.79
CA PRO A 85 -2.10 -1.12 -16.39
C PRO A 85 -0.70 -0.67 -16.82
N LEU A 86 0.32 -0.95 -16.02
CA LEU A 86 1.71 -0.58 -16.33
C LEU A 86 2.34 -1.51 -17.39
N ALA A 87 2.05 -2.81 -17.32
CA ALA A 87 2.55 -3.79 -18.29
C ALA A 87 1.93 -3.62 -19.66
N SER A 88 0.66 -3.20 -19.75
CA SER A 88 -0.07 -2.94 -21.00
C SER A 88 0.03 -1.50 -21.50
N ASP A 89 0.90 -0.69 -20.88
CA ASP A 89 1.13 0.73 -21.18
C ASP A 89 -0.16 1.61 -21.14
N LYS A 90 -1.19 1.17 -20.39
CA LYS A 90 -2.40 1.99 -20.12
C LYS A 90 -2.12 3.13 -19.15
N ILE A 91 -1.08 3.00 -18.33
CA ILE A 91 -0.57 4.03 -17.44
C ILE A 91 0.92 4.21 -17.73
N ASP A 92 1.32 5.47 -17.89
CA ASP A 92 2.73 5.81 -18.01
C ASP A 92 3.48 5.64 -16.68
N ILE A 93 4.76 5.25 -16.77
CA ILE A 93 5.60 5.04 -15.59
C ILE A 93 5.79 6.31 -14.75
N LYS A 94 5.84 7.48 -15.38
CA LYS A 94 5.92 8.78 -14.69
C LYS A 94 4.67 9.03 -13.86
N PHE A 95 3.48 8.72 -14.42
CA PHE A 95 2.24 8.83 -13.69
C PHE A 95 2.18 7.86 -12.51
N ALA A 96 2.67 6.61 -12.69
CA ALA A 96 2.74 5.64 -11.60
C ALA A 96 3.64 6.13 -10.45
N PHE A 97 4.80 6.72 -10.74
CA PHE A 97 5.66 7.35 -9.73
C PHE A 97 4.97 8.53 -9.05
N SER A 98 4.30 9.41 -9.80
CA SER A 98 3.56 10.53 -9.22
C SER A 98 2.46 10.05 -8.26
N LEU A 99 1.73 9.00 -8.63
CA LEU A 99 0.71 8.40 -7.79
C LEU A 99 1.31 7.73 -6.53
N LEU A 100 2.46 7.06 -6.67
CA LEU A 100 3.21 6.47 -5.56
C LEU A 100 3.62 7.54 -4.55
N PHE A 101 4.23 8.64 -5.02
CA PHE A 101 4.62 9.76 -4.15
C PHE A 101 3.42 10.45 -3.51
N LEU A 102 2.30 10.59 -4.22
CA LEU A 102 1.08 11.13 -3.66
C LEU A 102 0.57 10.27 -2.50
N LEU A 103 0.52 8.94 -2.69
CA LEU A 103 0.06 8.03 -1.62
C LEU A 103 1.03 8.02 -0.43
N LEU A 104 2.34 8.11 -0.68
CA LEU A 104 3.34 8.25 0.36
C LEU A 104 3.11 9.53 1.17
N PHE A 105 2.90 10.65 0.48
CA PHE A 105 2.63 11.94 1.12
C PHE A 105 1.33 11.92 1.93
N LEU A 106 0.26 11.34 1.38
CA LEU A 106 -1.00 11.20 2.10
C LEU A 106 -0.87 10.29 3.33
N SER A 107 -0.13 9.18 3.23
CA SER A 107 0.18 8.31 4.38
C SER A 107 0.94 9.08 5.46
N PHE A 108 1.92 9.88 5.07
CA PHE A 108 2.68 10.74 5.99
C PHE A 108 1.78 11.74 6.70
N LEU A 109 0.85 12.41 5.99
CA LEU A 109 -0.11 13.33 6.59
C LEU A 109 -1.05 12.64 7.60
N ILE A 110 -1.51 11.43 7.27
CA ILE A 110 -2.32 10.63 8.21
C ILE A 110 -1.52 10.32 9.47
N THR A 111 -0.26 9.90 9.33
CA THR A 111 0.59 9.60 10.50
C THR A 111 0.86 10.86 11.33
N LEU A 112 1.07 12.02 10.71
CA LEU A 112 1.19 13.30 11.41
C LEU A 112 -0.08 13.69 12.19
N SER A 113 -1.24 13.26 11.71
CA SER A 113 -2.53 13.54 12.36
C SER A 113 -2.84 12.65 13.56
N LEU A 114 -2.00 11.64 13.85
CA LEU A 114 -2.16 10.79 15.04
C LEU A 114 -1.95 11.57 16.32
N PRO A 115 -2.49 11.11 17.47
CA PRO A 115 -2.28 11.71 18.76
C PRO A 115 -0.78 11.84 19.09
N GLU A 116 -0.39 12.92 19.75
CA GLU A 116 1.01 13.25 20.03
C GLU A 116 1.76 12.13 20.76
N LYS A 117 1.08 11.45 21.69
CA LYS A 117 1.64 10.36 22.50
C LYS A 117 2.22 9.19 21.66
N GLY A 118 1.66 8.90 20.47
CA GLY A 118 2.14 7.82 19.58
C GLY A 118 2.77 8.31 18.28
N ARG A 119 2.56 9.58 17.90
CA ARG A 119 2.92 10.12 16.58
C ARG A 119 4.39 9.94 16.22
N TYR A 120 5.29 10.31 17.13
CA TYR A 120 6.73 10.24 16.87
C TYR A 120 7.22 8.79 16.69
N LEU A 121 6.69 7.88 17.49
CA LEU A 121 7.00 6.46 17.36
C LEU A 121 6.45 5.91 16.03
N SER A 122 5.21 6.23 15.68
CA SER A 122 4.60 5.82 14.41
C SER A 122 5.36 6.38 13.21
N LEU A 123 5.81 7.65 13.24
CA LEU A 123 6.65 8.23 12.19
C LEU A 123 7.99 7.51 12.05
N PHE A 124 8.65 7.22 13.16
CA PHE A 124 9.91 6.49 13.17
C PHE A 124 9.75 5.07 12.60
N LEU A 125 8.71 4.35 13.04
CA LEU A 125 8.40 3.00 12.55
C LEU A 125 8.02 3.01 11.07
N ALA A 126 7.23 4.00 10.61
CA ALA A 126 6.88 4.17 9.21
C ALA A 126 8.11 4.42 8.33
N PHE A 127 9.06 5.25 8.82
CA PHE A 127 10.34 5.46 8.15
C PHE A 127 11.15 4.18 8.04
N LEU A 128 11.20 3.35 9.09
CA LEU A 128 11.88 2.06 9.06
C LEU A 128 11.16 1.03 8.17
N ALA A 129 9.83 1.08 8.08
CA ALA A 129 9.04 0.18 7.25
C ALA A 129 9.21 0.44 5.76
N LEU A 130 9.40 1.70 5.36
CA LEU A 130 9.39 2.13 3.96
C LEU A 130 10.41 1.38 3.08
N PRO A 131 11.68 1.20 3.46
CA PRO A 131 12.64 0.42 2.67
C PRO A 131 12.17 -1.01 2.42
N TRP A 132 11.61 -1.67 3.42
CA TRP A 132 11.12 -3.05 3.31
C TRP A 132 9.95 -3.17 2.34
N ILE A 133 9.01 -2.21 2.38
CA ILE A 133 7.86 -2.15 1.47
C ILE A 133 8.32 -1.96 0.02
N LEU A 134 9.32 -1.11 -0.21
CA LEU A 134 9.84 -0.81 -1.55
C LEU A 134 10.75 -1.92 -2.10
N ILE A 135 11.49 -2.62 -1.24
CA ILE A 135 12.41 -3.69 -1.64
C ILE A 135 11.68 -5.03 -1.80
N TYR A 136 10.60 -5.26 -1.05
CA TYR A 136 9.87 -6.53 -1.08
C TYR A 136 9.54 -7.04 -2.50
N PRO A 137 9.04 -6.21 -3.45
CA PRO A 137 8.75 -6.71 -4.79
C PRO A 137 9.98 -7.28 -5.51
N SER A 138 11.15 -6.65 -5.35
CA SER A 138 12.40 -7.08 -5.97
C SER A 138 12.97 -8.34 -5.32
N SER A 139 12.71 -8.54 -4.02
CA SER A 139 13.28 -9.62 -3.22
C SER A 139 12.95 -11.02 -3.76
N LYS A 140 11.82 -11.15 -4.43
CA LYS A 140 11.41 -12.40 -5.11
C LYS A 140 12.43 -12.92 -6.13
N ARG A 141 13.39 -12.09 -6.57
CA ARG A 141 14.37 -12.39 -7.63
C ARG A 141 15.73 -12.83 -7.07
N TRP A 142 16.08 -12.36 -5.91
CA TRP A 142 17.43 -12.57 -5.34
C TRP A 142 17.40 -13.18 -3.94
N PHE A 143 16.26 -13.15 -3.25
CA PHE A 143 16.14 -13.68 -1.90
C PHE A 143 15.31 -14.96 -1.89
N LYS A 144 15.84 -16.01 -1.24
CA LYS A 144 15.24 -17.36 -1.23
C LYS A 144 13.91 -17.43 -0.47
N PHE A 145 13.71 -16.51 0.51
CA PHE A 145 12.54 -16.50 1.40
C PHE A 145 11.86 -15.10 1.42
N PRO A 146 11.29 -14.62 0.29
CA PRO A 146 10.70 -13.29 0.22
C PRO A 146 9.55 -13.09 1.21
N GLN A 147 8.94 -14.18 1.70
CA GLN A 147 7.90 -14.16 2.73
C GLN A 147 8.39 -13.58 4.06
N LEU A 148 9.68 -13.71 4.39
CA LEU A 148 10.27 -13.11 5.60
C LEU A 148 10.25 -11.57 5.50
N ILE A 149 10.55 -11.01 4.33
CA ILE A 149 10.48 -9.56 4.11
C ILE A 149 9.02 -9.09 4.20
N LEU A 150 8.10 -9.86 3.65
CA LEU A 150 6.68 -9.56 3.75
C LEU A 150 6.18 -9.60 5.20
N SER A 151 6.63 -10.57 6.00
CA SER A 151 6.25 -10.67 7.42
C SER A 151 6.78 -9.48 8.23
N ILE A 152 7.97 -8.97 7.91
CA ILE A 152 8.49 -7.73 8.50
C ILE A 152 7.58 -6.54 8.16
N CYS A 153 7.17 -6.40 6.90
CA CYS A 153 6.24 -5.34 6.49
C CYS A 153 4.91 -5.41 7.28
N TRP A 154 4.40 -6.62 7.51
CA TRP A 154 3.17 -6.80 8.29
C TRP A 154 3.37 -6.55 9.78
N GLY A 155 4.55 -6.90 10.31
CA GLY A 155 4.91 -6.55 11.69
C GLY A 155 4.86 -5.04 11.93
N PHE A 156 5.40 -4.25 11.01
CA PHE A 156 5.31 -2.79 11.07
C PHE A 156 3.87 -2.29 11.01
N ALA A 157 2.98 -2.92 10.23
CA ALA A 157 1.57 -2.54 10.16
C ALA A 157 0.81 -2.73 11.49
N VAL A 158 1.32 -3.60 12.37
CA VAL A 158 0.77 -3.82 13.72
C VAL A 158 1.34 -2.80 14.73
N LEU A 159 2.59 -2.36 14.52
CA LEU A 159 3.33 -1.53 15.47
C LEU A 159 3.09 -0.02 15.28
N ILE A 160 2.72 0.42 14.06
CA ILE A 160 2.45 1.82 13.72
C ILE A 160 1.06 2.24 14.20
#